data_3baa0940ea44e2fc52490bda8b8e51c8
#
_entry.id   3baa0940ea44e2fc52490bda8b8e51c8
#
_cell.length_a   1.000
_cell.length_b   1.000
_cell.length_c   1.000
_cell.angle_alpha   90.00
_cell.angle_beta   90.00
_cell.angle_gamma   90.00
#
_symmetry.space_group_name_H-M   'P 1'
#
loop_
_entity.id
_entity.type
_entity.pdbx_description
1 polymer ?
#
loop_
_entity_poly.entity_id
_entity_poly.type
_entity_poly.pdbx_seq_one_letter_code
_entity_poly.pdbx_strand_id
1 'polypeptide(L)'
;LYDTSGNLISQEEWVLLASEGGALSYGKFWFPDSESWGNLVAMWWYIGAFFRAISLMLFGFLLYRLNIIQGKKEISYYKRMSLFGFLIGLPLAIYSIYLLISSNYDPSVLFISNIFNTLSVIPMVLGYTGLLTILNLKLKDSISNRLRACGKLAFTNYITQTIFGVFILGAFGLDTFSRSELMVYVFLVWMIQISWSKPILDRFNYGPLEWFWRKLTYLFI
;
A
#
# COMPACT_ATOMS: atom_id res chain seq x y z
N LEU A 1 -7.01 23.86 0.51
CA LEU A 1 -8.04 23.95 -0.49
C LEU A 1 -8.71 25.32 -0.42
N TYR A 2 -9.17 25.84 -1.54
CA TYR A 2 -9.84 27.12 -1.63
C TYR A 2 -11.35 26.87 -1.80
N ASP A 3 -12.17 27.72 -1.19
CA ASP A 3 -13.60 27.74 -1.41
C ASP A 3 -13.94 28.24 -2.83
N THR A 4 -15.22 28.21 -3.21
CA THR A 4 -15.71 28.70 -4.51
C THR A 4 -15.48 30.21 -4.71
N SER A 5 -15.10 30.94 -3.66
CA SER A 5 -14.78 32.38 -3.66
C SER A 5 -13.27 32.65 -3.67
N GLY A 6 -12.42 31.60 -3.66
CA GLY A 6 -10.96 31.72 -3.71
C GLY A 6 -10.29 31.95 -2.35
N ASN A 7 -11.01 31.77 -1.24
CA ASN A 7 -10.45 31.84 0.11
C ASN A 7 -9.96 30.48 0.59
N LEU A 8 -8.90 30.45 1.40
CA LEU A 8 -8.42 29.22 2.05
C LEU A 8 -9.51 28.68 2.98
N ILE A 9 -9.95 27.46 2.74
CA ILE A 9 -10.90 26.75 3.62
C ILE A 9 -10.22 26.51 4.96
N SER A 10 -10.87 26.90 6.05
CA SER A 10 -10.37 26.69 7.41
C SER A 10 -10.31 25.19 7.75
N GLN A 11 -9.44 24.81 8.68
CA GLN A 11 -9.28 23.40 9.07
C GLN A 11 -10.58 22.81 9.66
N GLU A 12 -11.40 23.61 10.33
CA GLU A 12 -12.69 23.21 10.87
C GLU A 12 -13.70 22.94 9.74
N GLU A 13 -13.72 23.78 8.73
CA GLU A 13 -14.57 23.64 7.55
C GLU A 13 -14.16 22.42 6.71
N TRP A 14 -12.84 22.11 6.67
CA TRP A 14 -12.32 20.88 6.09
C TRP A 14 -12.81 19.61 6.80
N VAL A 15 -12.77 19.63 8.12
CA VAL A 15 -13.25 18.51 8.95
C VAL A 15 -14.75 18.32 8.78
N LEU A 16 -15.52 19.41 8.70
CA LEU A 16 -16.95 19.40 8.44
C LEU A 16 -17.26 18.85 7.04
N LEU A 17 -16.60 19.35 6.00
CA LEU A 17 -16.75 18.83 4.62
C LEU A 17 -16.34 17.37 4.48
N ALA A 18 -15.31 16.94 5.19
CA ALA A 18 -14.89 15.54 5.24
C ALA A 18 -15.86 14.67 6.03
N SER A 19 -16.50 15.19 7.10
CA SER A 19 -17.48 14.46 7.91
C SER A 19 -18.85 14.39 7.24
N GLU A 20 -19.30 15.46 6.61
CA GLU A 20 -20.57 15.49 5.85
C GLU A 20 -20.51 14.70 4.54
N GLY A 21 -19.30 14.49 4.04
CA GLY A 21 -19.05 13.84 2.75
C GLY A 21 -19.19 12.32 2.74
N GLY A 22 -19.12 11.60 3.86
CA GLY A 22 -19.24 10.15 3.95
C GLY A 22 -18.65 9.39 2.73
N ALA A 23 -19.23 8.25 2.39
CA ALA A 23 -18.84 7.45 1.20
C ALA A 23 -19.04 8.20 -0.14
N LEU A 24 -19.92 9.22 -0.19
CA LEU A 24 -20.16 10.07 -1.37
C LEU A 24 -19.02 11.07 -1.62
N SER A 25 -18.29 11.47 -0.57
CA SER A 25 -17.09 12.30 -0.70
C SER A 25 -15.95 11.57 -1.41
N TYR A 26 -15.82 10.27 -1.24
CA TYR A 26 -14.89 9.46 -2.03
C TYR A 26 -15.24 9.52 -3.52
N GLY A 27 -16.52 9.47 -3.89
CA GLY A 27 -16.95 9.63 -5.28
C GLY A 27 -16.60 11.00 -5.85
N LYS A 28 -16.83 12.09 -5.11
CA LYS A 28 -16.46 13.46 -5.51
C LYS A 28 -14.95 13.68 -5.56
N PHE A 29 -14.19 13.03 -4.69
CA PHE A 29 -12.72 13.05 -4.74
C PHE A 29 -12.18 12.33 -5.97
N TRP A 30 -12.83 11.23 -6.40
CA TRP A 30 -12.42 10.45 -7.57
C TRP A 30 -12.92 11.04 -8.90
N PHE A 31 -14.05 11.75 -8.88
CA PHE A 31 -14.66 12.38 -10.06
C PHE A 31 -15.06 13.83 -9.72
N PRO A 32 -14.08 14.73 -9.55
CA PRO A 32 -14.38 16.14 -9.31
C PRO A 32 -15.11 16.74 -10.52
N ASP A 33 -16.02 17.67 -10.26
CA ASP A 33 -16.79 18.34 -11.31
C ASP A 33 -15.90 19.02 -12.35
N SER A 34 -16.28 18.95 -13.60
CA SER A 34 -15.46 19.29 -14.77
C SER A 34 -15.02 20.76 -14.87
N GLU A 35 -15.49 21.63 -14.02
CA GLU A 35 -15.25 23.09 -14.11
C GLU A 35 -14.16 23.60 -13.17
N SER A 36 -13.57 22.77 -12.29
CA SER A 36 -12.61 23.25 -11.31
C SER A 36 -11.16 22.90 -11.67
N TRP A 37 -10.23 23.81 -11.37
CA TRP A 37 -8.77 23.58 -11.41
C TRP A 37 -8.34 22.36 -10.58
N GLY A 38 -9.17 21.91 -9.63
CA GLY A 38 -9.00 20.66 -8.88
C GLY A 38 -8.88 19.43 -9.79
N ASN A 39 -9.51 19.44 -10.96
CA ASN A 39 -9.41 18.35 -11.94
C ASN A 39 -8.01 18.22 -12.53
N LEU A 40 -7.36 19.34 -12.82
CA LEU A 40 -5.99 19.33 -13.35
C LEU A 40 -5.01 18.84 -12.28
N VAL A 41 -5.15 19.28 -11.04
CA VAL A 41 -4.32 18.81 -9.91
C VAL A 41 -4.55 17.33 -9.67
N ALA A 42 -5.79 16.85 -9.68
CA ALA A 42 -6.11 15.44 -9.55
C ALA A 42 -5.51 14.63 -10.71
N MET A 43 -5.62 15.09 -11.95
CA MET A 43 -5.02 14.44 -13.11
C MET A 43 -3.51 14.30 -12.98
N TRP A 44 -2.79 15.35 -12.53
CA TRP A 44 -1.36 15.30 -12.27
C TRP A 44 -1.00 14.30 -11.16
N TRP A 45 -1.84 14.19 -10.13
CA TRP A 45 -1.69 13.19 -9.08
C TRP A 45 -1.80 11.76 -9.62
N TYR A 46 -2.78 11.47 -10.47
CA TYR A 46 -2.96 10.15 -11.11
C TYR A 46 -1.80 9.82 -12.04
N ILE A 47 -1.36 10.78 -12.87
CA ILE A 47 -0.22 10.60 -13.75
C ILE A 47 1.05 10.33 -12.92
N GLY A 48 1.28 11.12 -11.88
CA GLY A 48 2.40 10.92 -10.95
C GLY A 48 2.36 9.54 -10.26
N ALA A 49 1.20 9.11 -9.78
CA ALA A 49 1.01 7.80 -9.18
C ALA A 49 1.27 6.66 -10.16
N PHE A 50 0.82 6.80 -11.42
CA PHE A 50 1.08 5.84 -12.49
C PHE A 50 2.58 5.68 -12.78
N PHE A 51 3.29 6.79 -13.00
CA PHE A 51 4.74 6.74 -13.22
C PHE A 51 5.50 6.20 -12.01
N ARG A 52 5.06 6.55 -10.79
CA ARG A 52 5.62 6.00 -9.55
C ARG A 52 5.44 4.49 -9.47
N ALA A 53 4.24 3.99 -9.81
CA ALA A 53 3.97 2.56 -9.82
C ALA A 53 4.87 1.82 -10.83
N ILE A 54 4.97 2.31 -12.07
CA ILE A 54 5.85 1.72 -13.10
C ILE A 54 7.31 1.75 -12.63
N SER A 55 7.80 2.87 -12.11
CA SER A 55 9.18 3.00 -11.63
C SER A 55 9.50 1.98 -10.53
N LEU A 56 8.58 1.79 -9.57
CA LEU A 56 8.75 0.80 -8.50
C LEU A 56 8.66 -0.64 -9.01
N MET A 57 7.82 -0.91 -10.01
CA MET A 57 7.77 -2.23 -10.67
C MET A 57 9.07 -2.54 -11.41
N LEU A 58 9.62 -1.58 -12.16
CA LEU A 58 10.91 -1.72 -12.84
C LEU A 58 12.05 -1.89 -11.84
N PHE A 59 12.01 -1.16 -10.72
CA PHE A 59 12.97 -1.32 -9.64
C PHE A 59 12.89 -2.72 -9.00
N GLY A 60 11.68 -3.22 -8.75
CA GLY A 60 11.47 -4.60 -8.27
C GLY A 60 12.02 -5.65 -9.27
N PHE A 61 11.81 -5.44 -10.57
CA PHE A 61 12.37 -6.30 -11.62
C PHE A 61 13.90 -6.26 -11.64
N LEU A 62 14.50 -5.08 -11.47
CA LEU A 62 15.96 -4.92 -11.35
C LEU A 62 16.51 -5.71 -10.15
N LEU A 63 15.90 -5.59 -8.97
CA LEU A 63 16.28 -6.35 -7.78
C LEU A 63 16.17 -7.87 -7.99
N TYR A 64 15.16 -8.30 -8.74
CA TYR A 64 15.00 -9.69 -9.13
C TYR A 64 16.15 -10.15 -10.06
N ARG A 65 16.47 -9.39 -11.11
CA ARG A 65 17.59 -9.70 -12.04
C ARG A 65 18.94 -9.73 -11.33
N LEU A 66 19.16 -8.88 -10.35
CA LEU A 66 20.38 -8.85 -9.53
C LEU A 66 20.46 -10.00 -8.50
N ASN A 67 19.47 -10.90 -8.48
CA ASN A 67 19.34 -12.01 -7.53
C ASN A 67 19.26 -11.57 -6.06
N ILE A 68 18.83 -10.34 -5.80
CA ILE A 68 18.70 -9.81 -4.45
C ILE A 68 17.44 -10.39 -3.78
N ILE A 69 16.28 -10.28 -4.44
CA ILE A 69 15.00 -10.81 -3.90
C ILE A 69 15.03 -12.33 -3.77
N GLN A 70 15.81 -13.01 -4.61
CA GLN A 70 15.92 -14.48 -4.60
C GLN A 70 16.71 -15.04 -3.40
N GLY A 71 17.30 -14.20 -2.57
CA GLY A 71 18.07 -14.64 -1.41
C GLY A 71 19.44 -15.27 -1.75
N LYS A 72 19.99 -15.02 -2.94
CA LYS A 72 21.22 -15.65 -3.43
C LYS A 72 22.52 -14.94 -3.00
N LYS A 73 22.41 -13.79 -2.32
CA LYS A 73 23.58 -13.07 -1.80
C LYS A 73 23.89 -13.52 -0.37
N GLU A 74 25.08 -13.18 0.11
CA GLU A 74 25.46 -13.45 1.49
C GLU A 74 24.59 -12.73 2.51
N ILE A 75 24.40 -13.29 3.68
CA ILE A 75 23.61 -12.69 4.78
C ILE A 75 24.19 -11.33 5.18
N SER A 76 25.52 -11.17 5.13
CA SER A 76 26.21 -9.91 5.41
C SER A 76 25.77 -8.77 4.47
N TYR A 77 25.53 -9.09 3.20
CA TYR A 77 24.98 -8.15 2.21
C TYR A 77 23.58 -7.68 2.61
N TYR A 78 22.67 -8.60 2.97
CA TYR A 78 21.30 -8.25 3.36
C TYR A 78 21.26 -7.46 4.67
N LYS A 79 22.14 -7.77 5.64
CA LYS A 79 22.25 -6.99 6.88
C LYS A 79 22.67 -5.54 6.58
N ARG A 80 23.68 -5.34 5.76
CA ARG A 80 24.13 -3.99 5.36
C ARG A 80 23.04 -3.26 4.58
N MET A 81 22.42 -3.91 3.60
CA MET A 81 21.33 -3.35 2.81
C MET A 81 20.14 -2.93 3.70
N SER A 82 19.77 -3.77 4.68
CA SER A 82 18.71 -3.45 5.63
C SER A 82 19.09 -2.27 6.53
N LEU A 83 20.31 -2.28 7.08
CA LEU A 83 20.81 -1.23 7.95
C LEU A 83 20.84 0.13 7.23
N PHE A 84 21.46 0.21 6.07
CA PHE A 84 21.54 1.46 5.30
C PHE A 84 20.17 1.90 4.79
N GLY A 85 19.33 0.95 4.37
CA GLY A 85 17.96 1.25 3.94
C GLY A 85 17.14 1.92 5.04
N PHE A 86 17.18 1.40 6.25
CA PHE A 86 16.48 2.02 7.39
C PHE A 86 17.18 3.26 7.92
N LEU A 87 18.51 3.30 7.94
CA LEU A 87 19.27 4.47 8.41
C LEU A 87 18.98 5.73 7.57
N ILE A 88 18.74 5.56 6.28
CA ILE A 88 18.40 6.68 5.38
C ILE A 88 16.89 6.85 5.29
N GLY A 89 16.14 5.76 5.12
CA GLY A 89 14.72 5.81 4.84
C GLY A 89 13.87 6.25 6.02
N LEU A 90 14.18 5.77 7.25
CA LEU A 90 13.41 6.15 8.44
C LEU A 90 13.52 7.64 8.78
N PRO A 91 14.71 8.28 8.82
CA PRO A 91 14.78 9.70 9.09
C PRO A 91 14.02 10.55 8.07
N LEU A 92 14.08 10.20 6.78
CA LEU A 92 13.33 10.90 5.74
C LEU A 92 11.82 10.75 5.93
N ALA A 93 11.35 9.53 6.23
CA ALA A 93 9.94 9.28 6.48
C ALA A 93 9.45 9.98 7.76
N ILE A 94 10.22 9.93 8.84
CA ILE A 94 9.91 10.60 10.10
C ILE A 94 9.88 12.12 9.90
N TYR A 95 10.83 12.67 9.15
CA TYR A 95 10.86 14.11 8.87
C TYR A 95 9.65 14.55 8.03
N SER A 96 9.23 13.74 7.04
CA SER A 96 7.99 13.99 6.31
C SER A 96 6.77 14.08 7.23
N ILE A 97 6.62 13.11 8.14
CA ILE A 97 5.52 13.09 9.11
C ILE A 97 5.62 14.26 10.09
N TYR A 98 6.83 14.58 10.56
CA TYR A 98 7.06 15.74 11.44
C TYR A 98 6.62 17.04 10.79
N LEU A 99 6.96 17.28 9.53
CA LEU A 99 6.52 18.45 8.79
C LEU A 99 4.99 18.56 8.73
N LEU A 100 4.29 17.46 8.48
CA LEU A 100 2.82 17.45 8.43
C LEU A 100 2.19 17.77 9.78
N ILE A 101 2.69 17.15 10.84
CA ILE A 101 2.14 17.35 12.18
C ILE A 101 2.45 18.77 12.68
N SER A 102 3.68 19.26 12.50
CA SER A 102 4.11 20.59 12.96
C SER A 102 3.41 21.74 12.25
N SER A 103 2.97 21.53 11.01
CA SER A 103 2.21 22.50 10.22
C SER A 103 0.68 22.36 10.38
N ASN A 104 0.19 21.51 11.29
CA ASN A 104 -1.23 21.17 11.39
C ASN A 104 -1.86 20.78 10.05
N TYR A 105 -1.10 20.02 9.21
CA TYR A 105 -1.53 19.58 7.89
C TYR A 105 -1.80 20.71 6.90
N ASP A 106 -1.07 21.83 7.01
CA ASP A 106 -1.17 22.95 6.08
C ASP A 106 -0.93 22.47 4.62
N PRO A 107 -1.84 22.77 3.68
CA PRO A 107 -1.71 22.39 2.27
C PRO A 107 -0.41 22.85 1.61
N SER A 108 0.16 23.98 2.01
CA SER A 108 1.41 24.49 1.47
C SER A 108 2.62 23.61 1.80
N VAL A 109 2.57 22.90 2.93
CA VAL A 109 3.63 22.00 3.41
C VAL A 109 3.45 20.57 2.87
N LEU A 110 2.25 20.19 2.42
CA LEU A 110 1.97 18.86 1.88
C LEU A 110 2.92 18.50 0.71
N PHE A 111 3.22 19.45 -0.17
CA PHE A 111 4.10 19.21 -1.31
C PHE A 111 5.53 18.89 -0.86
N ILE A 112 6.07 19.67 0.07
CA ILE A 112 7.43 19.48 0.60
C ILE A 112 7.51 18.15 1.36
N SER A 113 6.54 17.88 2.22
CA SER A 113 6.44 16.62 2.95
C SER A 113 6.41 15.41 1.99
N ASN A 114 5.64 15.49 0.91
CA ASN A 114 5.56 14.42 -0.09
C ASN A 114 6.89 14.17 -0.82
N ILE A 115 7.72 15.18 -1.02
CA ILE A 115 9.08 15.00 -1.56
C ILE A 115 9.90 14.11 -0.63
N PHE A 116 9.97 14.43 0.67
CA PHE A 116 10.72 13.63 1.65
C PHE A 116 10.16 12.21 1.77
N ASN A 117 8.83 12.06 1.77
CA ASN A 117 8.18 10.75 1.74
C ASN A 117 8.58 9.96 0.50
N THR A 118 8.56 10.57 -0.67
CA THR A 118 8.94 9.92 -1.94
C THR A 118 10.40 9.49 -1.96
N LEU A 119 11.30 10.34 -1.46
CA LEU A 119 12.72 10.03 -1.35
C LEU A 119 12.99 8.88 -0.36
N SER A 120 12.16 8.73 0.67
CA SER A 120 12.29 7.64 1.65
C SER A 120 11.91 6.27 1.08
N VAL A 121 11.09 6.21 0.02
CA VAL A 121 10.51 4.95 -0.48
C VAL A 121 11.58 3.96 -0.92
N ILE A 122 12.55 4.38 -1.74
CA ILE A 122 13.59 3.46 -2.26
C ILE A 122 14.46 2.90 -1.13
N PRO A 123 15.03 3.73 -0.22
CA PRO A 123 15.77 3.21 0.93
C PRO A 123 14.93 2.28 1.79
N MET A 124 13.67 2.62 2.07
CA MET A 124 12.78 1.78 2.86
C MET A 124 12.48 0.44 2.19
N VAL A 125 12.25 0.42 0.88
CA VAL A 125 12.08 -0.82 0.10
C VAL A 125 13.32 -1.71 0.22
N LEU A 126 14.52 -1.15 0.10
CA LEU A 126 15.77 -1.90 0.28
C LEU A 126 15.90 -2.40 1.72
N GLY A 127 15.58 -1.57 2.70
CA GLY A 127 15.58 -1.93 4.12
C GLY A 127 14.68 -3.13 4.41
N TYR A 128 13.42 -3.07 4.00
CA TYR A 128 12.47 -4.17 4.16
C TYR A 128 12.85 -5.41 3.35
N THR A 129 13.33 -5.25 2.12
CA THR A 129 13.78 -6.39 1.30
C THR A 129 14.91 -7.14 1.99
N GLY A 130 15.90 -6.44 2.54
CA GLY A 130 16.98 -7.03 3.31
C GLY A 130 16.47 -7.76 4.55
N LEU A 131 15.65 -7.10 5.35
CA LEU A 131 15.07 -7.65 6.57
C LEU A 131 14.23 -8.90 6.31
N LEU A 132 13.30 -8.82 5.36
CA LEU A 132 12.41 -9.94 5.02
C LEU A 132 13.17 -11.13 4.45
N THR A 133 14.23 -10.88 3.66
CA THR A 133 15.09 -11.95 3.15
C THR A 133 15.82 -12.65 4.31
N ILE A 134 16.40 -11.91 5.26
CA ILE A 134 17.04 -12.47 6.44
C ILE A 134 16.04 -13.28 7.28
N LEU A 135 14.84 -12.73 7.50
CA LEU A 135 13.79 -13.43 8.24
C LEU A 135 13.39 -14.72 7.53
N ASN A 136 13.18 -14.69 6.22
CA ASN A 136 12.82 -15.90 5.46
C ASN A 136 13.90 -16.98 5.51
N LEU A 137 15.19 -16.61 5.51
CA LEU A 137 16.31 -17.55 5.65
C LEU A 137 16.39 -18.19 7.04
N LYS A 138 15.84 -17.53 8.07
CA LYS A 138 15.83 -18.01 9.47
C LYS A 138 14.53 -18.67 9.89
N LEU A 139 13.43 -18.47 9.13
CA LEU A 139 12.13 -19.03 9.47
C LEU A 139 12.12 -20.55 9.29
N LYS A 140 11.35 -21.22 10.13
CA LYS A 140 11.04 -22.65 9.95
C LYS A 140 10.34 -22.87 8.62
N ASP A 141 10.65 -23.96 7.93
CA ASP A 141 10.06 -24.30 6.62
C ASP A 141 8.53 -24.28 6.62
N SER A 142 7.89 -24.71 7.71
CA SER A 142 6.44 -24.68 7.82
C SER A 142 5.84 -23.27 7.70
N ILE A 143 6.46 -22.28 8.37
CA ILE A 143 5.98 -20.88 8.34
C ILE A 143 6.33 -20.25 6.99
N SER A 144 7.57 -20.46 6.52
CA SER A 144 8.01 -19.96 5.21
C SER A 144 7.11 -20.49 4.08
N ASN A 145 6.73 -21.77 4.10
CA ASN A 145 5.84 -22.36 3.10
C ASN A 145 4.42 -21.78 3.15
N ARG A 146 3.88 -21.47 4.34
CA ARG A 146 2.58 -20.79 4.46
C ARG A 146 2.61 -19.36 3.91
N LEU A 147 3.67 -18.61 4.21
CA LEU A 147 3.86 -17.25 3.68
C LEU A 147 4.04 -17.25 2.16
N ARG A 148 4.82 -18.21 1.62
CA ARG A 148 4.96 -18.40 0.18
C ARG A 148 3.62 -18.76 -0.49
N ALA A 149 2.81 -19.59 0.18
CA ALA A 149 1.47 -19.92 -0.31
C ALA A 149 0.57 -18.68 -0.36
N CYS A 150 0.60 -17.85 0.69
CA CYS A 150 -0.13 -16.59 0.73
C CYS A 150 0.30 -15.66 -0.41
N GLY A 151 1.61 -15.55 -0.68
CA GLY A 151 2.12 -14.76 -1.79
C GLY A 151 1.73 -15.29 -3.19
N LYS A 152 1.64 -16.63 -3.37
CA LYS A 152 1.16 -17.23 -4.62
C LYS A 152 -0.33 -16.99 -4.88
N LEU A 153 -1.11 -16.77 -3.83
CA LEU A 153 -2.54 -16.45 -3.84
C LEU A 153 -2.80 -14.95 -3.67
N ALA A 154 -1.82 -14.10 -4.00
CA ALA A 154 -1.88 -12.67 -3.73
C ALA A 154 -3.12 -12.00 -4.35
N PHE A 155 -3.48 -12.34 -5.58
CA PHE A 155 -4.63 -11.77 -6.28
C PHE A 155 -5.97 -12.22 -5.63
N THR A 156 -6.11 -13.51 -5.37
CA THR A 156 -7.28 -14.05 -4.64
C THR A 156 -7.39 -13.42 -3.24
N ASN A 157 -6.29 -13.33 -2.50
CA ASN A 157 -6.28 -12.75 -1.17
C ASN A 157 -6.61 -11.24 -1.18
N TYR A 158 -6.12 -10.50 -2.18
CA TYR A 158 -6.42 -9.08 -2.32
C TYR A 158 -7.93 -8.83 -2.57
N ILE A 159 -8.50 -9.56 -3.51
CA ILE A 159 -9.94 -9.40 -3.81
C ILE A 159 -10.81 -9.86 -2.64
N THR A 160 -10.50 -10.99 -2.00
CA THR A 160 -11.23 -11.45 -0.81
C THR A 160 -11.12 -10.48 0.36
N GLN A 161 -9.96 -9.84 0.56
CA GLN A 161 -9.80 -8.80 1.56
C GLN A 161 -10.72 -7.59 1.29
N THR A 162 -10.80 -7.17 0.03
CA THR A 162 -11.71 -6.10 -0.39
C THR A 162 -13.17 -6.49 -0.17
N ILE A 163 -13.56 -7.72 -0.55
CA ILE A 163 -14.91 -8.23 -0.34
C ILE A 163 -15.25 -8.26 1.17
N PHE A 164 -14.36 -8.78 2.00
CA PHE A 164 -14.58 -8.79 3.45
C PHE A 164 -14.68 -7.36 4.01
N GLY A 165 -13.84 -6.42 3.53
CA GLY A 165 -13.94 -5.01 3.91
C GLY A 165 -15.30 -4.41 3.57
N VAL A 166 -15.73 -4.55 2.32
CA VAL A 166 -17.02 -4.01 1.86
C VAL A 166 -18.20 -4.64 2.60
N PHE A 167 -18.23 -5.97 2.75
CA PHE A 167 -19.36 -6.65 3.41
C PHE A 167 -19.38 -6.42 4.92
N ILE A 168 -18.25 -6.55 5.61
CA ILE A 168 -18.22 -6.45 7.08
C ILE A 168 -18.29 -4.98 7.51
N LEU A 169 -17.39 -4.13 6.99
CA LEU A 169 -17.35 -2.73 7.39
C LEU A 169 -18.54 -1.93 6.81
N GLY A 170 -19.00 -2.31 5.58
CA GLY A 170 -20.16 -1.68 4.96
C GLY A 170 -21.48 -2.03 5.65
N ALA A 171 -21.64 -3.28 6.14
CA ALA A 171 -22.85 -3.70 6.83
C ALA A 171 -23.04 -3.04 8.21
N PHE A 172 -21.93 -2.73 8.91
CA PHE A 172 -21.95 -2.11 10.25
C PHE A 172 -21.73 -0.60 10.22
N GLY A 173 -21.33 -0.02 9.08
CA GLY A 173 -20.89 1.36 8.94
C GLY A 173 -19.44 1.56 9.42
N LEU A 174 -18.63 2.26 8.59
CA LEU A 174 -17.22 2.51 8.92
C LEU A 174 -17.05 3.36 10.18
N ASP A 175 -17.99 4.25 10.43
CA ASP A 175 -17.97 5.21 11.55
C ASP A 175 -18.22 4.56 12.91
N THR A 176 -18.69 3.30 12.93
CA THR A 176 -18.93 2.56 14.18
C THR A 176 -17.67 1.92 14.75
N PHE A 177 -16.61 1.79 13.93
CA PHE A 177 -15.37 1.13 14.34
C PHE A 177 -14.30 2.11 14.80
N SER A 178 -13.77 1.89 15.98
CA SER A 178 -12.56 2.57 16.46
C SER A 178 -11.32 2.11 15.65
N ARG A 179 -10.25 2.92 15.66
CA ARG A 179 -8.99 2.56 14.98
C ARG A 179 -8.40 1.24 15.49
N SER A 180 -8.55 0.94 16.77
CA SER A 180 -8.10 -0.32 17.38
C SER A 180 -8.88 -1.53 16.87
N GLU A 181 -10.20 -1.41 16.70
CA GLU A 181 -11.04 -2.47 16.15
C GLU A 181 -10.72 -2.76 14.68
N LEU A 182 -10.45 -1.72 13.89
CA LEU A 182 -9.99 -1.88 12.52
C LEU A 182 -8.62 -2.60 12.45
N MET A 183 -7.70 -2.33 13.38
CA MET A 183 -6.44 -3.08 13.46
C MET A 183 -6.67 -4.56 13.78
N VAL A 184 -7.55 -4.86 14.73
CA VAL A 184 -7.91 -6.25 15.07
C VAL A 184 -8.54 -6.94 13.85
N TYR A 185 -9.45 -6.26 13.15
CA TYR A 185 -10.05 -6.77 11.92
C TYR A 185 -8.99 -7.12 10.86
N VAL A 186 -8.05 -6.23 10.56
CA VAL A 186 -6.96 -6.48 9.60
C VAL A 186 -6.13 -7.70 10.02
N PHE A 187 -5.80 -7.79 11.31
CA PHE A 187 -5.03 -8.92 11.83
C PHE A 187 -5.79 -10.25 11.68
N LEU A 188 -7.08 -10.27 11.96
CA LEU A 188 -7.93 -11.45 11.78
C LEU A 188 -8.00 -11.89 10.31
N VAL A 189 -8.18 -10.94 9.38
CA VAL A 189 -8.19 -11.23 7.94
C VAL A 189 -6.85 -11.83 7.50
N TRP A 190 -5.71 -11.32 7.97
CA TRP A 190 -4.39 -11.89 7.67
C TRP A 190 -4.24 -13.32 8.21
N MET A 191 -4.68 -13.57 9.42
CA MET A 191 -4.63 -14.92 10.02
C MET A 191 -5.46 -15.92 9.22
N ILE A 192 -6.66 -15.53 8.78
CA ILE A 192 -7.52 -16.34 7.92
C ILE A 192 -6.81 -16.61 6.58
N GLN A 193 -6.26 -15.58 5.93
CA GLN A 193 -5.57 -15.70 4.64
C GLN A 193 -4.36 -16.62 4.70
N ILE A 194 -3.54 -16.53 5.74
CA ILE A 194 -2.38 -17.40 5.96
C ILE A 194 -2.83 -18.84 6.22
N SER A 195 -3.95 -19.03 6.92
CA SER A 195 -4.46 -20.36 7.26
C SER A 195 -4.99 -21.12 6.05
N TRP A 196 -5.76 -20.47 5.17
CA TRP A 196 -6.36 -21.13 4.01
C TRP A 196 -5.47 -21.23 2.78
N SER A 197 -4.47 -20.33 2.65
CA SER A 197 -3.67 -20.22 1.42
C SER A 197 -2.92 -21.51 1.10
N LYS A 198 -2.34 -22.16 2.10
CA LYS A 198 -1.62 -23.41 1.88
C LYS A 198 -2.55 -24.57 1.48
N PRO A 199 -3.65 -24.87 2.20
CA PRO A 199 -4.62 -25.91 1.79
C PRO A 199 -5.19 -25.71 0.38
N ILE A 200 -5.48 -24.48 -0.02
CA ILE A 200 -5.96 -24.19 -1.39
C ILE A 200 -4.91 -24.57 -2.43
N LEU A 201 -3.66 -24.18 -2.23
CA LEU A 201 -2.57 -24.50 -3.18
C LEU A 201 -2.24 -25.99 -3.21
N ASP A 202 -2.31 -26.68 -2.07
CA ASP A 202 -2.06 -28.11 -2.00
C ASP A 202 -3.12 -28.91 -2.79
N ARG A 203 -4.37 -28.36 -2.91
CA ARG A 203 -5.48 -29.00 -3.63
C ARG A 203 -5.62 -28.57 -5.09
N PHE A 204 -5.40 -27.29 -5.41
CA PHE A 204 -5.74 -26.71 -6.71
C PHE A 204 -4.54 -26.16 -7.51
N ASN A 205 -3.34 -26.19 -6.96
CA ASN A 205 -2.10 -25.62 -7.53
C ASN A 205 -2.12 -24.11 -7.78
N TYR A 206 -3.28 -23.49 -7.93
CA TYR A 206 -3.51 -22.06 -8.15
C TYR A 206 -4.73 -21.60 -7.36
N GLY A 207 -4.77 -20.32 -7.02
CA GLY A 207 -6.00 -19.71 -6.50
C GLY A 207 -7.06 -19.55 -7.60
N PRO A 208 -8.34 -19.40 -7.25
CA PRO A 208 -9.42 -19.30 -8.23
C PRO A 208 -9.25 -18.08 -9.15
N LEU A 209 -8.81 -16.93 -8.65
CA LEU A 209 -8.60 -15.73 -9.46
C LEU A 209 -7.30 -15.79 -10.25
N GLU A 210 -6.23 -16.38 -9.71
CA GLU A 210 -4.98 -16.63 -10.43
C GLU A 210 -5.22 -17.59 -11.60
N TRP A 211 -6.02 -18.63 -11.41
CA TRP A 211 -6.41 -19.56 -12.48
C TRP A 211 -7.20 -18.83 -13.57
N PHE A 212 -8.21 -18.05 -13.17
CA PHE A 212 -9.03 -17.27 -14.11
C PHE A 212 -8.17 -16.29 -14.93
N TRP A 213 -7.29 -15.55 -14.27
CA TRP A 213 -6.37 -14.61 -14.93
C TRP A 213 -5.46 -15.30 -15.93
N ARG A 214 -4.86 -16.43 -15.53
CA ARG A 214 -4.03 -17.22 -16.44
C ARG A 214 -4.80 -17.70 -17.65
N LYS A 215 -6.02 -18.20 -17.44
CA LYS A 215 -6.86 -18.67 -18.55
C LYS A 215 -7.19 -17.56 -19.54
N LEU A 216 -7.49 -16.35 -19.03
CA LEU A 216 -7.69 -15.17 -19.89
C LEU A 216 -6.43 -14.80 -20.66
N THR A 217 -5.27 -14.79 -20.02
CA THR A 217 -3.99 -14.43 -20.67
C THR A 217 -3.63 -15.39 -21.79
N TYR A 218 -3.89 -16.69 -21.64
CA TYR A 218 -3.59 -17.70 -22.65
C TYR A 218 -4.69 -17.91 -23.69
N LEU A 219 -5.85 -17.28 -23.54
CA LEU A 219 -6.90 -17.29 -24.58
C LEU A 219 -6.55 -16.40 -25.78
N PHE A 220 -5.60 -15.48 -25.62
CA PHE A 220 -5.18 -14.51 -26.64
C PHE A 220 -3.80 -14.83 -27.23
N ILE A 221 -3.20 -15.98 -26.88
CA ILE A 221 -1.95 -16.50 -27.45
C ILE A 221 -2.25 -17.80 -28.20
#